data_044d974cfa9861df305a55aa221b1094
#
_entry.id   044d974cfa9861df305a55aa221b1094
#
_cell.length_a   1.000
_cell.length_b   1.000
_cell.length_c   1.000
_cell.angle_alpha   90.00
_cell.angle_beta   90.00
_cell.angle_gamma   90.00
#
_symmetry.space_group_name_H-M   'P 1'
#
loop_
_entity.id
_entity.type
_entity.pdbx_description
1 polymer ?
#
loop_
_entity_poly.entity_id
_entity_poly.type
_entity_poly.pdbx_seq_one_letter_code
_entity_poly.pdbx_strand_id
1 'polypeptide(L)'
;LCASRGLGDVYKRQEYNYKELGETWSAPRIFRLPNTGAGDSNIEDDIYVAVMGGGYGGRNDGVGSALFVVNLEDSATPGKVEKVIEVVDDNNIDIINSIPGTPVVITADTTRGIKFKGALVYTNDFEGKITKYNLTNMDNDGARNPVNLYDHTTLLSIDASKENGRYQYHAMDAGIGKDSQDLWLFSGTGDYERLTFRDTKLKNLMYGFRDVDFPLYVKKNYATTTLLKLERCSDTTNDATGVDCPLTTNKFSRIARAKKNQGWYINLPASQKISAEP
;
A
#
# COMPACT_ATOMS: atom_id res chain seq x y z
N LEU A 1 -11.62 -7.21 38.65
CA LEU A 1 -10.35 -6.81 37.96
C LEU A 1 -10.43 -6.84 36.41
N CYS A 2 -11.35 -7.61 35.83
CA CYS A 2 -11.55 -7.61 34.36
C CYS A 2 -12.37 -6.42 33.85
N ALA A 3 -13.25 -5.84 34.65
CA ALA A 3 -14.08 -4.71 34.25
C ALA A 3 -13.31 -3.37 34.11
N SER A 4 -12.21 -3.20 34.86
CA SER A 4 -11.43 -1.96 34.81
C SER A 4 -10.49 -1.87 33.60
N ARG A 5 -10.13 -2.99 32.99
CA ARG A 5 -9.29 -3.00 31.77
C ARG A 5 -10.07 -2.52 30.55
N GLY A 6 -11.34 -2.89 30.41
CA GLY A 6 -12.16 -2.48 29.27
C GLY A 6 -12.47 -0.98 29.23
N LEU A 7 -12.72 -0.36 30.38
CA LEU A 7 -12.97 1.09 30.46
C LEU A 7 -11.71 1.91 30.16
N GLY A 8 -10.54 1.48 30.66
CA GLY A 8 -9.28 2.17 30.38
C GLY A 8 -8.90 2.14 28.89
N ASP A 9 -9.17 1.03 28.19
CA ASP A 9 -8.89 0.91 26.78
C ASP A 9 -9.84 1.75 25.90
N VAL A 10 -11.10 1.88 26.31
CA VAL A 10 -12.08 2.76 25.62
C VAL A 10 -11.68 4.22 25.74
N TYR A 11 -11.28 4.66 26.94
CA TYR A 11 -10.83 6.04 27.14
C TYR A 11 -9.52 6.33 26.37
N LYS A 12 -8.55 5.43 26.39
CA LYS A 12 -7.32 5.57 25.61
C LYS A 12 -7.58 5.62 24.11
N ARG A 13 -8.48 4.77 23.59
CA ARG A 13 -8.86 4.81 22.19
C ARG A 13 -9.50 6.14 21.78
N GLN A 14 -10.30 6.73 22.64
CA GLN A 14 -10.90 8.05 22.41
C GLN A 14 -9.86 9.17 22.44
N GLU A 15 -8.95 9.13 23.40
CA GLU A 15 -7.90 10.14 23.58
C GLU A 15 -6.89 10.14 22.42
N TYR A 16 -6.50 8.95 21.93
CA TYR A 16 -5.47 8.81 20.90
C TYR A 16 -6.02 8.58 19.50
N ASN A 17 -7.34 8.58 19.32
CA ASN A 17 -8.02 8.37 18.04
C ASN A 17 -7.74 7.00 17.34
N TYR A 18 -7.71 5.92 18.13
CA TYR A 18 -7.56 4.55 17.62
C TYR A 18 -8.90 3.84 17.35
N LYS A 19 -10.00 4.56 17.22
CA LYS A 19 -11.34 3.97 17.02
C LYS A 19 -11.47 3.17 15.73
N GLU A 20 -10.73 3.56 14.68
CA GLU A 20 -10.71 2.87 13.38
C GLU A 20 -9.71 1.70 13.32
N LEU A 21 -8.99 1.44 14.42
CA LEU A 21 -8.04 0.33 14.48
C LEU A 21 -8.77 -0.99 14.71
N GLY A 22 -8.60 -1.91 13.76
CA GLY A 22 -9.09 -3.29 13.85
C GLY A 22 -8.04 -4.25 14.41
N GLU A 23 -8.21 -5.52 14.07
CA GLU A 23 -7.23 -6.56 14.37
C GLU A 23 -6.04 -6.42 13.43
N THR A 24 -4.96 -5.81 13.91
CA THR A 24 -3.79 -5.56 13.07
C THR A 24 -2.63 -6.48 13.44
N TRP A 25 -2.01 -7.06 12.42
CA TRP A 25 -0.70 -7.71 12.47
C TRP A 25 0.31 -6.98 11.57
N SER A 26 -0.05 -5.78 11.15
CA SER A 26 0.83 -4.88 10.42
C SER A 26 2.03 -4.48 11.29
N ALA A 27 3.24 -4.80 10.84
CA ALA A 27 4.45 -4.34 11.51
C ALA A 27 4.64 -2.84 11.28
N PRO A 28 4.77 -2.01 12.33
CA PRO A 28 4.99 -0.59 12.16
C PRO A 28 6.29 -0.30 11.40
N ARG A 29 6.25 0.65 10.47
CA ARG A 29 7.43 1.19 9.79
C ARG A 29 7.74 2.57 10.35
N ILE A 30 8.96 2.73 10.84
CA ILE A 30 9.41 3.97 11.50
C ILE A 30 10.24 4.78 10.53
N PHE A 31 9.93 6.05 10.39
CA PHE A 31 10.73 7.00 9.65
C PHE A 31 10.51 8.42 10.18
N ARG A 32 11.33 9.35 9.71
CA ARG A 32 11.21 10.76 10.05
C ARG A 32 10.20 11.44 9.12
N LEU A 33 9.15 12.01 9.67
CA LEU A 33 8.18 12.81 8.94
C LEU A 33 8.71 14.25 8.88
N PRO A 34 8.81 14.85 7.70
CA PRO A 34 9.30 16.21 7.59
C PRO A 34 8.29 17.21 8.16
N ASN A 35 8.79 18.31 8.67
CA ASN A 35 7.98 19.41 9.17
C ASN A 35 6.94 19.87 8.13
N THR A 36 5.74 20.12 8.62
CA THR A 36 4.58 20.57 7.86
C THR A 36 4.55 22.08 7.62
N GLY A 37 5.45 22.84 8.26
CA GLY A 37 5.52 24.31 8.12
C GLY A 37 5.87 24.74 6.71
N ALA A 38 4.99 25.55 6.08
CA ALA A 38 5.26 26.11 4.76
C ALA A 38 6.52 26.99 4.80
N GLY A 39 7.50 26.66 3.96
CA GLY A 39 8.74 27.42 3.85
C GLY A 39 9.83 27.09 4.88
N ASP A 40 9.52 26.28 5.89
CA ASP A 40 10.50 25.88 6.89
C ASP A 40 11.38 24.72 6.40
N SER A 41 12.70 24.87 6.53
CA SER A 41 13.68 23.85 6.22
C SER A 41 14.37 23.30 7.47
N ASN A 42 13.86 23.64 8.65
CA ASN A 42 14.48 23.24 9.90
C ASN A 42 14.24 21.75 10.14
N ILE A 43 15.32 20.99 10.22
CA ILE A 43 15.29 19.54 10.47
C ILE A 43 14.90 19.25 11.94
N GLU A 44 15.08 20.21 12.84
CA GLU A 44 14.79 20.06 14.26
C GLU A 44 13.27 19.94 14.52
N ASP A 45 12.44 20.41 13.57
CA ASP A 45 10.98 20.31 13.64
C ASP A 45 10.41 19.02 12.99
N ASP A 46 11.28 18.21 12.37
CA ASP A 46 10.87 16.89 11.88
C ASP A 46 10.61 15.96 13.07
N ILE A 47 9.61 15.10 12.94
CA ILE A 47 9.24 14.15 13.99
C ILE A 47 9.41 12.70 13.53
N TYR A 48 9.77 11.80 14.43
CA TYR A 48 9.72 10.37 14.17
C TYR A 48 8.30 9.85 14.32
N VAL A 49 7.85 9.14 13.30
CA VAL A 49 6.53 8.53 13.27
C VAL A 49 6.63 7.03 12.96
N ALA A 50 5.64 6.29 13.44
CA ALA A 50 5.38 4.93 12.99
C ALA A 50 4.14 4.93 12.09
N VAL A 51 4.22 4.25 10.94
CA VAL A 51 3.06 4.01 10.09
C VAL A 51 2.68 2.54 10.10
N MET A 52 1.39 2.26 10.17
CA MET A 52 0.86 0.91 10.17
C MET A 52 -0.53 0.85 9.54
N GLY A 53 -0.87 -0.30 8.95
CA GLY A 53 -2.21 -0.56 8.48
C GLY A 53 -3.20 -0.71 9.62
N GLY A 54 -4.44 -0.32 9.37
CA GLY A 54 -5.52 -0.38 10.36
C GLY A 54 -5.95 -1.80 10.75
N GLY A 55 -5.51 -2.80 9.97
CA GLY A 55 -5.83 -4.19 10.27
C GLY A 55 -7.15 -4.66 9.68
N TYR A 56 -7.72 -5.69 10.27
CA TYR A 56 -8.98 -6.30 9.86
C TYR A 56 -10.08 -5.94 10.87
N GLY A 57 -11.18 -5.37 10.43
CA GLY A 57 -12.24 -4.89 11.30
C GLY A 57 -13.60 -5.54 11.11
N GLY A 58 -13.69 -6.55 10.27
CA GLY A 58 -15.01 -7.12 9.93
C GLY A 58 -15.74 -6.30 8.86
N ARG A 59 -16.92 -6.73 8.47
CA ARG A 59 -17.58 -6.25 7.24
C ARG A 59 -18.34 -4.92 7.35
N ASN A 60 -18.47 -4.32 8.52
CA ASN A 60 -19.59 -3.38 8.65
C ASN A 60 -19.25 -1.95 9.08
N ASP A 61 -18.02 -1.64 9.48
CA ASP A 61 -17.83 -0.39 10.21
C ASP A 61 -16.67 0.50 9.75
N GLY A 62 -16.04 0.19 8.61
CA GLY A 62 -14.84 0.93 8.15
C GLY A 62 -13.60 0.72 9.03
N VAL A 63 -13.74 0.00 10.13
CA VAL A 63 -12.64 -0.36 11.03
C VAL A 63 -11.59 -1.16 10.29
N GLY A 64 -10.33 -0.75 10.39
CA GLY A 64 -9.23 -1.36 9.65
C GLY A 64 -8.94 -0.70 8.30
N SER A 65 -9.85 0.11 7.78
CA SER A 65 -9.74 0.72 6.44
C SER A 65 -8.98 2.05 6.46
N ALA A 66 -7.86 2.08 7.17
CA ALA A 66 -7.05 3.29 7.31
C ALA A 66 -5.56 2.99 7.45
N LEU A 67 -4.73 3.95 7.06
CA LEU A 67 -3.34 4.02 7.44
C LEU A 67 -3.21 4.93 8.67
N PHE A 68 -2.58 4.42 9.73
CA PHE A 68 -2.29 5.18 10.94
C PHE A 68 -0.90 5.76 10.88
N VAL A 69 -0.77 7.05 11.20
CA VAL A 69 0.50 7.74 11.43
C VAL A 69 0.56 8.09 12.90
N VAL A 70 1.48 7.50 13.62
CA VAL A 70 1.60 7.58 15.08
C VAL A 70 2.85 8.37 15.44
N ASN A 71 2.70 9.41 16.23
CA ASN A 71 3.80 10.22 16.73
C ASN A 71 4.58 9.46 17.81
N LEU A 72 5.89 9.34 17.65
CA LEU A 72 6.78 8.66 18.59
C LEU A 72 7.53 9.59 19.53
N GLU A 73 7.51 10.90 19.28
CA GLU A 73 8.31 11.88 19.99
C GLU A 73 7.50 12.78 20.93
N ASP A 74 6.17 12.73 20.87
CA ASP A 74 5.34 13.50 21.78
C ASP A 74 5.47 12.97 23.22
N SER A 75 6.27 13.64 24.02
CA SER A 75 6.54 13.25 25.41
C SER A 75 5.32 13.42 26.33
N ALA A 76 4.39 14.29 25.98
CA ALA A 76 3.17 14.54 26.76
C ALA A 76 2.12 13.44 26.48
N THR A 77 2.06 12.98 25.24
CA THR A 77 1.08 11.96 24.79
C THR A 77 1.77 10.89 23.91
N PRO A 78 2.64 10.05 24.48
CA PRO A 78 3.36 9.02 23.70
C PRO A 78 2.41 8.07 22.98
N GLY A 79 2.60 7.91 21.69
CA GLY A 79 1.74 7.05 20.86
C GLY A 79 0.44 7.73 20.41
N LYS A 80 0.33 9.04 20.51
CA LYS A 80 -0.78 9.79 19.93
C LYS A 80 -0.80 9.62 18.41
N VAL A 81 -1.99 9.40 17.86
CA VAL A 81 -2.19 9.36 16.42
C VAL A 81 -2.05 10.78 15.85
N GLU A 82 -1.04 10.97 15.02
CA GLU A 82 -0.80 12.21 14.28
C GLU A 82 -1.84 12.38 13.18
N LYS A 83 -2.11 11.29 12.44
CA LYS A 83 -3.11 11.27 11.37
C LYS A 83 -3.67 9.86 11.18
N VAL A 84 -4.98 9.77 10.96
CA VAL A 84 -5.66 8.63 10.37
C VAL A 84 -5.98 8.99 8.92
N ILE A 85 -5.53 8.17 7.97
CA ILE A 85 -5.80 8.36 6.54
C ILE A 85 -6.74 7.23 6.12
N GLU A 86 -8.03 7.54 6.06
CA GLU A 86 -9.08 6.59 5.69
C GLU A 86 -9.07 6.34 4.17
N VAL A 87 -9.28 5.09 3.78
CA VAL A 87 -9.34 4.65 2.37
C VAL A 87 -10.69 4.03 2.04
N VAL A 88 -11.72 4.48 2.72
CA VAL A 88 -13.08 3.99 2.53
C VAL A 88 -13.58 4.33 1.12
N ASP A 89 -14.21 3.37 0.46
CA ASP A 89 -14.91 3.57 -0.79
C ASP A 89 -16.41 3.75 -0.52
N ASP A 90 -16.98 4.87 -0.95
CA ASP A 90 -18.40 5.20 -0.77
C ASP A 90 -19.35 4.20 -1.47
N ASN A 91 -18.83 3.40 -2.39
CA ASN A 91 -19.59 2.40 -3.14
C ASN A 91 -19.36 0.97 -2.64
N ASN A 92 -18.74 0.80 -1.49
CA ASN A 92 -18.38 -0.51 -0.97
C ASN A 92 -19.63 -1.28 -0.50
N ILE A 93 -20.04 -2.25 -1.29
CA ILE A 93 -21.24 -3.05 -1.01
C ILE A 93 -20.88 -4.44 -0.48
N ASP A 94 -19.67 -4.93 -0.68
CA ASP A 94 -19.39 -6.36 -0.48
C ASP A 94 -18.07 -6.72 0.19
N ILE A 95 -17.03 -5.91 0.11
CA ILE A 95 -15.73 -6.14 0.73
C ILE A 95 -15.21 -4.86 1.41
N ILE A 96 -14.34 -5.00 2.37
CA ILE A 96 -13.83 -3.92 3.20
C ILE A 96 -12.43 -3.53 2.72
N ASN A 97 -12.13 -2.25 2.72
CA ASN A 97 -10.80 -1.71 2.44
C ASN A 97 -9.84 -1.88 3.63
N SER A 98 -9.96 -2.98 4.37
CA SER A 98 -9.07 -3.30 5.49
C SER A 98 -7.63 -3.45 5.03
N ILE A 99 -6.70 -2.93 5.81
CA ILE A 99 -5.26 -2.94 5.52
C ILE A 99 -4.55 -3.82 6.57
N PRO A 100 -4.56 -5.15 6.41
CA PRO A 100 -3.95 -6.05 7.39
C PRO A 100 -2.43 -6.12 7.26
N GLY A 101 -1.90 -5.90 6.06
CA GLY A 101 -0.48 -6.03 5.75
C GLY A 101 0.38 -4.86 6.23
N THR A 102 1.67 -5.11 6.30
CA THR A 102 2.66 -4.08 6.62
C THR A 102 2.81 -3.09 5.46
N PRO A 103 2.78 -1.77 5.69
CA PRO A 103 3.02 -0.78 4.64
C PRO A 103 4.43 -0.87 4.08
N VAL A 104 4.57 -0.62 2.77
CA VAL A 104 5.86 -0.37 2.14
C VAL A 104 6.18 1.11 2.25
N VAL A 105 7.31 1.45 2.84
CA VAL A 105 7.75 2.84 3.03
C VAL A 105 9.00 3.08 2.17
N ILE A 106 8.92 4.02 1.26
CA ILE A 106 10.00 4.40 0.35
C ILE A 106 10.37 5.85 0.58
N THR A 107 11.58 6.07 1.09
CA THR A 107 12.19 7.39 1.16
C THR A 107 12.86 7.67 -0.18
N ALA A 108 12.28 8.57 -0.96
CA ALA A 108 12.70 8.80 -2.35
C ALA A 108 14.02 9.58 -2.47
N ASP A 109 14.62 10.00 -1.39
CA ASP A 109 15.81 10.83 -1.31
C ASP A 109 17.11 10.03 -1.08
N THR A 110 17.19 8.85 -1.68
CA THR A 110 18.41 8.01 -1.61
C THR A 110 19.59 8.56 -2.39
N THR A 111 19.38 9.62 -3.17
CA THR A 111 20.46 10.24 -3.94
C THR A 111 21.35 11.10 -3.04
N ARG A 112 22.66 10.85 -3.09
CA ARG A 112 23.66 11.55 -2.28
C ARG A 112 23.56 13.06 -2.44
N GLY A 113 23.35 13.79 -1.34
CA GLY A 113 23.29 15.25 -1.33
C GLY A 113 21.86 15.86 -1.46
N ILE A 114 20.83 15.04 -1.63
CA ILE A 114 19.43 15.51 -1.57
C ILE A 114 19.00 15.60 -0.11
N LYS A 115 18.30 16.68 0.24
CA LYS A 115 17.69 16.80 1.57
C LYS A 115 16.58 15.81 1.74
N PHE A 116 16.40 15.27 2.95
CA PHE A 116 15.31 14.40 3.32
C PHE A 116 13.95 15.11 3.08
N LYS A 117 13.01 14.40 2.45
CA LYS A 117 11.72 14.96 2.03
C LYS A 117 10.52 14.20 2.58
N GLY A 118 10.74 13.18 3.38
CA GLY A 118 9.70 12.27 3.86
C GLY A 118 9.62 10.99 3.05
N ALA A 119 8.47 10.35 3.06
CA ALA A 119 8.27 9.05 2.44
C ALA A 119 7.02 8.99 1.57
N LEU A 120 7.08 8.16 0.54
CA LEU A 120 5.91 7.61 -0.13
C LEU A 120 5.60 6.26 0.52
N VAL A 121 4.35 6.07 0.89
CA VAL A 121 3.90 4.85 1.54
C VAL A 121 2.92 4.14 0.62
N TYR A 122 2.99 2.82 0.57
CA TYR A 122 2.11 2.00 -0.25
C TYR A 122 1.48 0.90 0.60
N THR A 123 0.19 0.70 0.41
CA THR A 123 -0.54 -0.42 1.00
C THR A 123 -1.37 -1.14 -0.04
N ASN A 124 -1.62 -2.39 0.20
CA ASN A 124 -2.69 -3.14 -0.42
C ASN A 124 -3.78 -3.36 0.62
N ASP A 125 -5.02 -3.23 0.21
CA ASP A 125 -6.16 -3.55 1.05
C ASP A 125 -6.76 -4.91 0.71
N PHE A 126 -7.71 -5.32 1.54
CA PHE A 126 -8.39 -6.60 1.39
C PHE A 126 -9.14 -6.75 0.07
N GLU A 127 -9.65 -5.67 -0.47
CA GLU A 127 -10.36 -5.58 -1.75
C GLU A 127 -9.43 -5.63 -2.97
N GLY A 128 -8.13 -5.52 -2.73
CA GLY A 128 -7.14 -5.55 -3.80
C GLY A 128 -6.88 -4.19 -4.44
N LYS A 129 -7.21 -3.12 -3.76
CA LYS A 129 -6.75 -1.79 -4.15
C LYS A 129 -5.35 -1.55 -3.62
N ILE A 130 -4.53 -0.96 -4.46
CA ILE A 130 -3.19 -0.52 -4.09
C ILE A 130 -3.20 0.98 -3.97
N THR A 131 -2.99 1.46 -2.75
CA THR A 131 -3.04 2.88 -2.41
C THR A 131 -1.64 3.42 -2.13
N LYS A 132 -1.33 4.56 -2.75
CA LYS A 132 -0.12 5.35 -2.51
C LYS A 132 -0.49 6.55 -1.63
N TYR A 133 0.26 6.76 -0.56
CA TYR A 133 0.09 7.87 0.37
C TYR A 133 1.28 8.81 0.28
N ASN A 134 1.00 10.08 0.37
CA ASN A 134 2.01 11.12 0.40
C ASN A 134 2.33 11.52 1.85
N LEU A 135 3.46 11.08 2.35
CA LEU A 135 4.05 11.53 3.59
C LEU A 135 5.32 12.35 3.32
N THR A 136 5.29 13.13 2.25
CA THR A 136 6.36 14.06 1.87
C THR A 136 5.86 15.50 2.00
N ASN A 137 6.78 16.43 2.12
CA ASN A 137 6.47 17.86 2.05
C ASN A 137 6.70 18.46 0.65
N MET A 138 6.56 17.62 -0.38
CA MET A 138 6.81 17.98 -1.77
C MET A 138 5.51 17.99 -2.56
N ASP A 139 5.40 18.88 -3.53
CA ASP A 139 4.35 18.83 -4.56
C ASP A 139 4.77 17.98 -5.77
N ASN A 140 3.90 18.00 -6.81
CA ASN A 140 4.05 17.17 -8.00
C ASN A 140 5.27 17.52 -8.86
N ASP A 141 5.80 18.72 -8.76
CA ASP A 141 6.99 19.16 -9.50
C ASP A 141 8.28 19.03 -8.67
N GLY A 142 8.15 18.56 -7.45
CA GLY A 142 9.26 18.37 -6.52
C GLY A 142 9.60 19.62 -5.71
N ALA A 143 8.82 20.71 -5.81
CA ALA A 143 8.95 21.85 -4.94
C ALA A 143 8.36 21.55 -3.55
N ARG A 144 8.84 22.27 -2.55
CA ARG A 144 8.38 22.08 -1.18
C ARG A 144 6.96 22.65 -1.02
N ASN A 145 6.02 21.79 -0.77
CA ASN A 145 4.63 22.15 -0.53
C ASN A 145 3.93 21.12 0.36
N PRO A 146 3.66 21.43 1.62
CA PRO A 146 3.00 20.51 2.53
C PRO A 146 1.48 20.37 2.30
N VAL A 147 0.89 21.09 1.35
CA VAL A 147 -0.56 21.06 1.11
C VAL A 147 -1.08 19.66 0.78
N ASN A 148 -0.26 18.84 0.12
CA ASN A 148 -0.62 17.48 -0.23
C ASN A 148 -0.17 16.43 0.80
N LEU A 149 0.37 16.85 1.93
CA LEU A 149 0.73 15.92 3.01
C LEU A 149 -0.52 15.18 3.50
N TYR A 150 -0.39 13.87 3.67
CA TYR A 150 -1.46 12.93 4.00
C TYR A 150 -2.50 12.68 2.90
N ASP A 151 -2.30 13.23 1.71
CA ASP A 151 -3.10 12.83 0.55
C ASP A 151 -2.82 11.37 0.19
N HIS A 152 -3.81 10.73 -0.42
CA HIS A 152 -3.67 9.39 -0.94
C HIS A 152 -4.30 9.23 -2.32
N THR A 153 -3.88 8.21 -3.04
CA THR A 153 -4.39 7.92 -4.39
C THR A 153 -4.29 6.40 -4.66
N THR A 154 -5.33 5.82 -5.21
CA THR A 154 -5.29 4.41 -5.65
C THR A 154 -4.55 4.32 -6.97
N LEU A 155 -3.59 3.42 -7.09
CA LEU A 155 -2.84 3.19 -8.32
C LEU A 155 -3.45 2.10 -9.17
N LEU A 156 -3.95 1.05 -8.53
CA LEU A 156 -4.37 -0.18 -9.16
C LEU A 156 -5.49 -0.82 -8.33
N SER A 157 -6.43 -1.50 -8.99
CA SER A 157 -7.34 -2.46 -8.38
C SER A 157 -7.25 -3.78 -9.12
N ILE A 158 -7.22 -4.88 -8.38
CA ILE A 158 -7.26 -6.25 -8.94
C ILE A 158 -8.64 -6.85 -8.87
N ASP A 159 -9.64 -6.05 -8.50
CA ASP A 159 -11.06 -6.43 -8.39
C ASP A 159 -11.26 -7.74 -7.61
N ALA A 160 -10.83 -7.74 -6.34
CA ALA A 160 -11.08 -8.87 -5.47
C ALA A 160 -12.58 -9.02 -5.21
N SER A 161 -13.05 -10.25 -5.23
CA SER A 161 -14.45 -10.60 -4.92
C SER A 161 -14.52 -11.95 -4.23
N LYS A 162 -15.68 -12.25 -3.65
CA LYS A 162 -15.92 -13.57 -3.03
C LYS A 162 -15.81 -14.71 -4.05
N GLU A 163 -16.15 -14.43 -5.30
CA GLU A 163 -16.14 -15.41 -6.39
C GLU A 163 -14.74 -15.72 -6.88
N ASN A 164 -13.86 -14.72 -6.95
CA ASN A 164 -12.50 -14.91 -7.44
C ASN A 164 -11.46 -15.15 -6.35
N GLY A 165 -11.78 -14.81 -5.09
CA GLY A 165 -10.93 -15.07 -3.92
C GLY A 165 -9.60 -14.30 -3.88
N ARG A 166 -9.49 -13.19 -4.60
CA ARG A 166 -8.25 -12.40 -4.73
C ARG A 166 -7.96 -11.50 -3.53
N TYR A 167 -8.27 -11.96 -2.34
CA TYR A 167 -8.00 -11.23 -1.12
C TYR A 167 -6.51 -11.06 -0.86
N GLN A 168 -6.11 -9.96 -0.23
CA GLN A 168 -4.73 -9.64 0.08
C GLN A 168 -4.53 -9.40 1.57
N TYR A 169 -3.69 -10.23 2.17
CA TYR A 169 -3.39 -10.18 3.61
C TYR A 169 -1.95 -9.76 3.89
N HIS A 170 -1.06 -10.00 2.94
CA HIS A 170 0.37 -9.83 3.13
C HIS A 170 0.85 -8.51 2.57
N ALA A 171 1.94 -8.01 3.12
CA ALA A 171 2.63 -6.85 2.61
C ALA A 171 3.04 -7.04 1.14
N MET A 172 3.17 -5.94 0.43
CA MET A 172 3.86 -5.90 -0.85
C MET A 172 5.36 -5.83 -0.63
N ASP A 173 6.14 -6.31 -1.59
CA ASP A 173 7.56 -6.02 -1.68
C ASP A 173 7.84 -4.97 -2.74
N ALA A 174 8.96 -4.26 -2.62
CA ALA A 174 9.33 -3.18 -3.51
C ALA A 174 10.79 -3.29 -3.96
N GLY A 175 11.03 -2.96 -5.22
CA GLY A 175 12.36 -2.94 -5.78
C GLY A 175 12.54 -1.85 -6.81
N ILE A 176 13.74 -1.26 -6.85
CA ILE A 176 14.11 -0.30 -7.90
C ILE A 176 14.87 -1.06 -8.99
N GLY A 177 14.37 -0.95 -10.20
CA GLY A 177 14.99 -1.57 -11.36
C GLY A 177 16.37 -0.96 -11.63
N LYS A 178 17.41 -1.79 -11.58
CA LYS A 178 18.81 -1.34 -11.75
C LYS A 178 19.03 -0.52 -13.03
N ASP A 179 18.41 -0.93 -14.10
CA ASP A 179 18.63 -0.34 -15.42
C ASP A 179 17.53 0.68 -15.80
N SER A 180 16.35 0.60 -15.20
CA SER A 180 15.21 1.46 -15.51
C SER A 180 15.02 2.61 -14.52
N GLN A 181 15.59 2.49 -13.32
CA GLN A 181 15.38 3.42 -12.21
C GLN A 181 13.90 3.52 -11.77
N ASP A 182 13.04 2.64 -12.26
CA ASP A 182 11.61 2.60 -11.93
C ASP A 182 11.40 1.88 -10.59
N LEU A 183 10.46 2.36 -9.80
CA LEU A 183 9.98 1.64 -8.63
C LEU A 183 8.95 0.60 -9.08
N TRP A 184 9.23 -0.64 -8.75
CA TRP A 184 8.32 -1.77 -8.92
C TRP A 184 7.82 -2.26 -7.58
N LEU A 185 6.54 -2.60 -7.54
CA LEU A 185 5.88 -3.22 -6.39
C LEU A 185 5.35 -4.59 -6.81
N PHE A 186 5.47 -5.55 -5.90
CA PHE A 186 5.11 -6.95 -6.15
C PHE A 186 4.18 -7.43 -5.05
N SER A 187 3.18 -8.23 -5.41
CA SER A 187 2.30 -8.87 -4.44
C SER A 187 1.61 -10.09 -5.05
N GLY A 188 0.88 -10.79 -4.21
CA GLY A 188 0.08 -11.92 -4.62
C GLY A 188 -1.23 -12.01 -3.84
N THR A 189 -2.15 -12.82 -4.32
CA THR A 189 -3.47 -12.96 -3.74
C THR A 189 -3.69 -14.35 -3.17
N GLY A 190 -4.51 -14.44 -2.16
CA GLY A 190 -4.92 -15.70 -1.55
C GLY A 190 -5.68 -15.48 -0.26
N ASP A 191 -6.78 -16.19 -0.10
CA ASP A 191 -7.56 -16.18 1.13
C ASP A 191 -6.80 -16.97 2.22
N TYR A 192 -6.14 -16.22 3.10
CA TYR A 192 -5.34 -16.79 4.20
C TYR A 192 -6.21 -17.44 5.27
N GLU A 193 -7.40 -16.93 5.51
CA GLU A 193 -8.30 -17.49 6.54
C GLU A 193 -8.80 -18.88 6.17
N ARG A 194 -8.86 -19.19 4.87
CA ARG A 194 -9.37 -20.45 4.35
C ARG A 194 -8.34 -21.17 3.49
N LEU A 195 -7.15 -21.43 4.04
CA LEU A 195 -6.05 -22.07 3.32
C LEU A 195 -6.41 -23.46 2.76
N THR A 196 -7.23 -24.21 3.47
CA THR A 196 -7.67 -25.54 3.04
C THR A 196 -8.82 -25.52 2.04
N PHE A 197 -9.49 -24.39 1.89
CA PHE A 197 -10.60 -24.27 0.95
C PHE A 197 -10.08 -24.28 -0.48
N ARG A 198 -10.56 -25.24 -1.26
CA ARG A 198 -10.18 -25.44 -2.65
C ARG A 198 -11.42 -25.36 -3.53
N ASP A 199 -11.48 -24.33 -4.35
CA ASP A 199 -12.53 -24.15 -5.35
C ASP A 199 -11.87 -23.79 -6.69
N THR A 200 -12.31 -24.44 -7.75
CA THR A 200 -11.83 -24.19 -9.11
C THR A 200 -12.20 -22.79 -9.63
N LYS A 201 -13.14 -22.11 -8.97
CA LYS A 201 -13.52 -20.73 -9.28
C LYS A 201 -12.53 -19.71 -8.73
N LEU A 202 -11.73 -20.07 -7.72
CA LEU A 202 -10.71 -19.19 -7.17
C LEU A 202 -9.63 -18.92 -8.21
N LYS A 203 -9.41 -17.66 -8.52
CA LYS A 203 -8.48 -17.20 -9.56
C LYS A 203 -7.45 -16.25 -8.99
N ASN A 204 -6.66 -16.77 -8.07
CA ASN A 204 -5.58 -16.02 -7.47
C ASN A 204 -4.50 -15.69 -8.50
N LEU A 205 -3.73 -14.68 -8.21
CA LEU A 205 -2.67 -14.23 -9.08
C LEU A 205 -1.46 -13.74 -8.29
N MET A 206 -0.32 -13.77 -8.94
CA MET A 206 0.87 -13.03 -8.59
C MET A 206 1.04 -11.90 -9.58
N TYR A 207 1.42 -10.72 -9.12
CA TYR A 207 1.53 -9.56 -9.99
C TYR A 207 2.65 -8.61 -9.56
N GLY A 208 3.08 -7.81 -10.51
CA GLY A 208 3.99 -6.70 -10.28
C GLY A 208 3.59 -5.51 -11.12
N PHE A 209 3.75 -4.33 -10.60
CA PHE A 209 3.44 -3.10 -11.31
C PHE A 209 4.45 -2.01 -11.01
N ARG A 210 4.52 -1.05 -11.91
CA ARG A 210 5.43 0.09 -11.83
C ARG A 210 4.67 1.33 -11.37
N ASP A 211 5.19 2.02 -10.37
CA ASP A 211 4.75 3.38 -10.09
C ASP A 211 5.39 4.34 -11.10
N VAL A 212 4.58 4.74 -12.09
CA VAL A 212 5.04 5.58 -13.21
C VAL A 212 5.34 7.01 -12.80
N ASP A 213 4.85 7.45 -11.66
CA ASP A 213 5.03 8.80 -11.16
C ASP A 213 6.18 8.88 -10.12
N PHE A 214 6.72 7.73 -9.68
CA PHE A 214 7.84 7.71 -8.73
C PHE A 214 9.06 8.47 -9.30
N PRO A 215 9.73 9.33 -8.54
CA PRO A 215 9.66 9.56 -7.08
C PRO A 215 8.66 10.63 -6.62
N LEU A 216 7.77 11.09 -7.47
CA LEU A 216 6.80 12.13 -7.14
C LEU A 216 5.48 11.51 -6.67
N TYR A 217 4.73 12.27 -5.87
CA TYR A 217 3.33 11.99 -5.61
C TYR A 217 2.47 12.76 -6.62
N VAL A 218 1.64 12.04 -7.35
CA VAL A 218 0.65 12.62 -8.27
C VAL A 218 -0.72 12.09 -7.88
N LYS A 219 -1.60 12.98 -7.42
CA LYS A 219 -2.99 12.63 -7.12
C LYS A 219 -3.74 12.29 -8.41
N LYS A 220 -4.30 11.09 -8.48
CA LYS A 220 -5.13 10.67 -9.61
C LYS A 220 -6.59 10.99 -9.32
N ASN A 221 -7.29 11.50 -10.31
CA ASN A 221 -8.73 11.63 -10.25
C ASN A 221 -9.38 10.46 -10.98
N TYR A 222 -9.96 9.52 -10.23
CA TYR A 222 -10.50 8.28 -10.79
C TYR A 222 -11.74 8.46 -11.65
N ALA A 223 -12.45 9.56 -11.51
CA ALA A 223 -13.52 9.90 -12.44
C ALA A 223 -13.00 10.17 -13.87
N THR A 224 -11.73 10.60 -14.00
CA THR A 224 -11.12 11.00 -15.26
C THR A 224 -9.83 10.24 -15.61
N THR A 225 -9.20 9.58 -14.65
CA THR A 225 -7.93 8.88 -14.83
C THR A 225 -8.13 7.37 -14.73
N THR A 226 -7.69 6.66 -15.75
CA THR A 226 -7.73 5.20 -15.75
C THR A 226 -6.70 4.65 -14.78
N LEU A 227 -7.11 3.70 -13.93
CA LEU A 227 -6.19 2.91 -13.11
C LEU A 227 -5.15 2.18 -13.97
N LEU A 228 -4.01 1.87 -13.38
CA LEU A 228 -3.00 1.05 -14.03
C LEU A 228 -3.61 -0.30 -14.46
N LYS A 229 -3.31 -0.72 -15.66
CA LYS A 229 -3.75 -2.02 -16.19
C LYS A 229 -2.60 -3.00 -16.15
N LEU A 230 -2.87 -4.16 -15.55
CA LEU A 230 -1.94 -5.28 -15.58
C LEU A 230 -2.14 -6.07 -16.87
N GLU A 231 -1.05 -6.46 -17.50
CA GLU A 231 -1.05 -7.34 -18.66
C GLU A 231 -0.79 -8.78 -18.21
N ARG A 232 -1.58 -9.72 -18.72
CA ARG A 232 -1.38 -11.13 -18.41
C ARG A 232 -0.05 -11.61 -19.01
N CYS A 233 0.78 -12.23 -18.18
CA CYS A 233 1.95 -12.93 -18.67
C CYS A 233 1.55 -14.22 -19.42
N SER A 234 2.21 -14.49 -20.51
CA SER A 234 2.15 -15.80 -21.17
C SER A 234 2.86 -16.84 -20.30
N ASP A 235 2.15 -17.89 -19.94
CA ASP A 235 2.69 -18.99 -19.12
C ASP A 235 3.56 -19.94 -19.97
N THR A 236 3.39 -19.88 -21.29
CA THR A 236 4.12 -20.70 -22.26
C THR A 236 4.49 -19.89 -23.50
N THR A 237 5.53 -20.31 -24.20
CA THR A 237 5.96 -19.68 -25.45
C THR A 237 4.92 -19.75 -26.58
N ASN A 238 3.85 -20.54 -26.40
CA ASN A 238 2.78 -20.75 -27.37
C ASN A 238 1.43 -20.17 -26.94
N ASP A 239 1.35 -19.47 -25.81
CA ASP A 239 0.13 -18.81 -25.40
C ASP A 239 -0.03 -17.47 -26.12
N ALA A 240 -0.79 -17.48 -27.23
CA ALA A 240 -1.05 -16.28 -28.04
C ALA A 240 -1.90 -15.22 -27.32
N THR A 241 -2.47 -15.50 -26.14
CA THR A 241 -3.37 -14.61 -25.39
C THR A 241 -2.66 -13.80 -24.31
N GLY A 242 -1.40 -14.14 -23.99
CA GLY A 242 -0.61 -13.45 -22.99
C GLY A 242 0.52 -12.64 -23.60
N VAL A 243 1.01 -11.63 -22.87
CA VAL A 243 2.27 -10.96 -23.19
C VAL A 243 3.43 -11.70 -22.55
N ASP A 244 4.58 -11.62 -23.16
CA ASP A 244 5.77 -12.22 -22.58
C ASP A 244 6.08 -11.60 -21.19
N CYS A 245 6.23 -12.44 -20.20
CA CYS A 245 6.58 -12.02 -18.85
C CYS A 245 7.93 -11.30 -18.80
N PRO A 246 8.11 -10.34 -17.89
CA PRO A 246 9.42 -9.76 -17.60
C PRO A 246 10.46 -10.78 -17.12
N LEU A 247 10.04 -11.99 -16.79
CA LEU A 247 10.87 -13.12 -16.36
C LEU A 247 11.65 -13.80 -17.50
N THR A 248 11.59 -13.29 -18.74
CA THR A 248 12.36 -13.88 -19.84
C THR A 248 13.86 -13.84 -19.56
N THR A 249 14.59 -14.80 -20.10
CA THR A 249 16.06 -14.89 -19.94
C THR A 249 16.81 -13.78 -20.67
N ASN A 250 16.18 -13.14 -21.66
CA ASN A 250 16.81 -12.07 -22.44
C ASN A 250 16.73 -10.72 -21.71
N LYS A 251 17.88 -10.22 -21.25
CA LYS A 251 18.01 -8.97 -20.49
C LYS A 251 17.45 -7.75 -21.24
N PHE A 252 17.74 -7.61 -22.54
CA PHE A 252 17.27 -6.46 -23.33
C PHE A 252 15.75 -6.46 -23.50
N SER A 253 15.19 -7.62 -23.78
CA SER A 253 13.73 -7.76 -23.87
C SER A 253 13.04 -7.45 -22.55
N ARG A 254 13.61 -7.87 -21.42
CA ARG A 254 13.08 -7.54 -20.08
C ARG A 254 13.04 -6.05 -19.83
N ILE A 255 14.12 -5.33 -20.10
CA ILE A 255 14.23 -3.88 -19.92
C ILE A 255 13.24 -3.15 -20.83
N ALA A 256 13.18 -3.50 -22.10
CA ALA A 256 12.28 -2.88 -23.05
C ALA A 256 10.80 -3.06 -22.66
N ARG A 257 10.45 -4.22 -22.17
CA ARG A 257 9.08 -4.53 -21.70
C ARG A 257 8.76 -3.82 -20.38
N ALA A 258 9.68 -3.83 -19.42
CA ALA A 258 9.51 -3.10 -18.16
C ALA A 258 9.25 -1.61 -18.41
N LYS A 259 9.87 -1.01 -19.41
CA LYS A 259 9.61 0.38 -19.78
C LYS A 259 8.28 0.59 -20.49
N LYS A 260 7.81 -0.38 -21.26
CA LYS A 260 6.57 -0.30 -22.03
C LYS A 260 5.35 -0.61 -21.18
N ASN A 261 5.42 -1.62 -20.34
CA ASN A 261 4.29 -2.14 -19.60
C ASN A 261 4.22 -1.50 -18.21
N GLN A 262 3.03 -1.10 -17.79
CA GLN A 262 2.79 -0.56 -16.45
C GLN A 262 2.77 -1.64 -15.38
N GLY A 263 2.47 -2.87 -15.76
CA GLY A 263 2.47 -4.02 -14.86
C GLY A 263 2.09 -5.32 -15.58
N TRP A 264 2.25 -6.42 -14.86
CA TRP A 264 2.00 -7.77 -15.32
C TRP A 264 1.33 -8.61 -14.23
N TYR A 265 0.65 -9.67 -14.62
CA TYR A 265 0.16 -10.69 -13.69
C TYR A 265 0.30 -12.09 -14.26
N ILE A 266 0.43 -13.07 -13.37
CA ILE A 266 0.40 -14.49 -13.64
C ILE A 266 -0.80 -15.08 -12.92
N ASN A 267 -1.65 -15.80 -13.62
CA ASN A 267 -2.71 -16.58 -12.99
C ASN A 267 -2.10 -17.79 -12.30
N LEU A 268 -2.45 -17.98 -11.05
CA LEU A 268 -2.11 -19.21 -10.36
C LEU A 268 -3.04 -20.34 -10.81
N PRO A 269 -2.56 -21.59 -10.85
CA PRO A 269 -3.44 -22.74 -11.06
C PRO A 269 -4.63 -22.73 -10.07
N ALA A 270 -5.73 -23.34 -10.49
CA ALA A 270 -6.95 -23.38 -9.70
C ALA A 270 -6.66 -23.82 -8.25
N SER A 271 -7.25 -23.15 -7.30
CA SER A 271 -7.10 -23.39 -5.86
C SER A 271 -5.71 -23.10 -5.25
N GLN A 272 -4.74 -22.63 -6.02
CA GLN A 272 -3.48 -22.15 -5.46
C GLN A 272 -3.62 -20.73 -4.90
N LYS A 273 -2.83 -20.44 -3.89
CA LYS A 273 -2.86 -19.20 -3.12
C LYS A 273 -1.45 -18.75 -2.77
N ILE A 274 -1.24 -17.45 -2.70
CA ILE A 274 -0.06 -16.88 -2.05
C ILE A 274 -0.40 -16.74 -0.56
N SER A 275 0.39 -17.37 0.27
CA SER A 275 0.19 -17.41 1.72
C SER A 275 1.35 -16.83 2.53
N ALA A 276 2.23 -16.08 1.87
CA ALA A 276 3.37 -15.41 2.47
C ALA A 276 3.68 -14.13 1.70
N GLU A 277 4.51 -13.29 2.29
CA GLU A 277 5.09 -12.14 1.61
C GLU A 277 5.94 -12.58 0.42
N PRO A 278 5.96 -11.81 -0.68
CA PRO A 278 6.74 -12.13 -1.87
C PRO A 278 8.27 -12.11 -1.64
#